data_835b478e73f7e18b2f1916ea6db548fe
#
_entry.id   835b478e73f7e18b2f1916ea6db548fe
#
_cell.length_a   1.000
_cell.length_b   1.000
_cell.length_c   1.000
_cell.angle_alpha   90.00
_cell.angle_beta   90.00
_cell.angle_gamma   90.00
#
_symmetry.space_group_name_H-M   'P 1'
#
loop_
_entity.id
_entity.type
_entity.pdbx_description
1 polymer ?
#
loop_
_entity_poly.entity_id
_entity_poly.type
_entity_poly.pdbx_seq_one_letter_code
_entity_poly.pdbx_strand_id
1 'polypeptide(L)'
;VSALLPGVSEEADKKKSQAKAKVYEKEYVRGSILDRNGNTIAFSQKPGGTRTYSHPYAFSNLVGYWSKIYGTYGVEKTMNDVLVHSDCGNRDQEKRGADVTLTIDAALQEQAYKDIKKYKGSVVVMNAKTGELLALASSPTFNVTEIEEKWKEINEKEGVFFSNAYQNPVAPGSVFKLITSKEIIEAGIEKEEVEDTGSLKVNGQTIRNYGGKAYGSIAYREGFVKSSNVYFMNRALKLGGLRLYK
;
A
#
# COMPACT_ATOMS: atom_id res chain seq x y z
N VAL A 1 -3.95 37.98 -28.94
CA VAL A 1 -3.45 36.61 -28.58
C VAL A 1 -3.47 36.51 -27.08
N SER A 2 -4.58 36.03 -26.51
CA SER A 2 -4.72 35.81 -25.07
C SER A 2 -4.11 34.48 -24.72
N ALA A 3 -2.96 34.50 -24.05
CA ALA A 3 -2.41 33.32 -23.42
C ALA A 3 -3.30 32.96 -22.22
N LEU A 4 -4.09 31.88 -22.35
CA LEU A 4 -4.79 31.27 -21.23
C LEU A 4 -3.72 30.72 -20.26
N LEU A 5 -3.78 31.14 -19.01
CA LEU A 5 -2.90 30.65 -17.95
C LEU A 5 -3.07 29.12 -17.80
N PRO A 6 -1.98 28.33 -17.68
CA PRO A 6 -2.04 26.86 -17.65
C PRO A 6 -3.01 26.27 -16.61
N GLY A 7 -3.21 26.93 -15.48
CA GLY A 7 -4.10 26.45 -14.42
C GLY A 7 -5.60 26.57 -14.73
N VAL A 8 -6.02 27.45 -15.64
CA VAL A 8 -7.44 27.65 -15.99
C VAL A 8 -7.93 26.56 -16.93
N SER A 9 -7.06 26.03 -17.80
CA SER A 9 -7.38 24.91 -18.68
C SER A 9 -7.54 23.59 -17.90
N GLU A 10 -6.68 23.37 -16.92
CA GLU A 10 -6.67 22.13 -16.11
C GLU A 10 -7.91 22.03 -15.21
N GLU A 11 -8.36 23.15 -14.64
CA GLU A 11 -9.56 23.21 -13.81
C GLU A 11 -10.85 23.09 -14.65
N ALA A 12 -10.87 23.66 -15.85
CA ALA A 12 -11.96 23.52 -16.80
C ALA A 12 -12.07 22.08 -17.33
N ASP A 13 -10.95 21.43 -17.64
CA ASP A 13 -10.90 20.04 -18.08
C ASP A 13 -11.30 19.08 -16.95
N LYS A 14 -10.93 19.38 -15.72
CA LYS A 14 -11.35 18.64 -14.53
C LYS A 14 -12.86 18.75 -14.27
N LYS A 15 -13.43 19.94 -14.40
CA LYS A 15 -14.90 20.17 -14.30
C LYS A 15 -15.66 19.46 -15.42
N LYS A 16 -15.12 19.46 -16.65
CA LYS A 16 -15.70 18.82 -17.82
C LYS A 16 -15.66 17.29 -17.71
N SER A 17 -14.56 16.75 -17.19
CA SER A 17 -14.40 15.33 -16.88
C SER A 17 -15.35 14.89 -15.77
N GLN A 18 -15.48 15.68 -14.69
CA GLN A 18 -16.43 15.40 -13.62
C GLN A 18 -17.90 15.47 -14.06
N ALA A 19 -18.24 16.41 -14.94
CA ALA A 19 -19.59 16.53 -15.50
C ALA A 19 -19.92 15.33 -16.40
N LYS A 20 -18.97 14.89 -17.25
CA LYS A 20 -19.12 13.69 -18.06
C LYS A 20 -19.28 12.44 -17.17
N ALA A 21 -18.45 12.28 -16.14
CA ALA A 21 -18.55 11.17 -15.21
C ALA A 21 -19.93 11.08 -14.54
N LYS A 22 -20.52 12.21 -14.12
CA LYS A 22 -21.88 12.28 -13.54
C LYS A 22 -22.99 11.87 -14.52
N VAL A 23 -22.83 12.15 -15.82
CA VAL A 23 -23.79 11.72 -16.84
C VAL A 23 -23.68 10.22 -17.07
N TYR A 24 -22.47 9.69 -17.19
CA TYR A 24 -22.22 8.27 -17.36
C TYR A 24 -22.71 7.45 -16.15
N GLU A 25 -22.52 7.94 -14.93
CA GLU A 25 -23.02 7.26 -13.72
C GLU A 25 -24.54 7.04 -13.69
N LYS A 26 -25.30 7.89 -14.38
CA LYS A 26 -26.77 7.75 -14.51
C LYS A 26 -27.17 6.75 -15.59
N GLU A 27 -26.33 6.54 -16.58
CA GLU A 27 -26.64 5.74 -17.76
C GLU A 27 -25.98 4.35 -17.73
N TYR A 28 -24.89 4.19 -16.98
CA TYR A 28 -24.09 2.97 -16.95
C TYR A 28 -24.13 2.33 -15.57
N VAL A 29 -24.16 0.99 -15.56
CA VAL A 29 -23.87 0.22 -14.35
C VAL A 29 -22.36 0.29 -14.11
N ARG A 30 -21.95 0.74 -12.94
CA ARG A 30 -20.53 0.78 -12.57
C ARG A 30 -19.95 -0.63 -12.51
N GLY A 31 -18.82 -0.88 -13.16
CA GLY A 31 -18.10 -2.15 -13.17
C GLY A 31 -17.80 -2.69 -11.78
N SER A 32 -17.66 -4.00 -11.65
CA SER A 32 -17.36 -4.64 -10.38
C SER A 32 -15.86 -4.58 -10.07
N ILE A 33 -15.53 -4.64 -8.78
CA ILE A 33 -14.16 -4.89 -8.32
C ILE A 33 -14.15 -6.31 -7.77
N LEU A 34 -13.25 -7.13 -8.29
CA LEU A 34 -13.13 -8.56 -7.99
C LEU A 34 -11.79 -8.84 -7.31
N ASP A 35 -11.73 -9.88 -6.50
CA ASP A 35 -10.48 -10.45 -6.03
C ASP A 35 -9.82 -11.31 -7.14
N ARG A 36 -8.63 -11.84 -6.88
CA ARG A 36 -7.87 -12.68 -7.82
C ARG A 36 -8.61 -13.98 -8.24
N ASN A 37 -9.57 -14.43 -7.45
CA ASN A 37 -10.33 -15.65 -7.66
C ASN A 37 -11.69 -15.37 -8.32
N GLY A 38 -11.99 -14.11 -8.67
CA GLY A 38 -13.26 -13.69 -9.25
C GLY A 38 -14.37 -13.42 -8.21
N ASN A 39 -14.06 -13.46 -6.91
CA ASN A 39 -15.04 -13.12 -5.89
C ASN A 39 -15.29 -11.60 -5.88
N THR A 40 -16.55 -11.22 -5.80
CA THR A 40 -16.97 -9.83 -5.85
C THR A 40 -16.65 -9.10 -4.54
N ILE A 41 -15.87 -8.02 -4.63
CA ILE A 41 -15.54 -7.12 -3.52
C ILE A 41 -16.48 -5.91 -3.52
N ALA A 42 -16.70 -5.31 -4.68
CA ALA A 42 -17.63 -4.18 -4.84
C ALA A 42 -18.42 -4.30 -6.14
N PHE A 43 -19.73 -4.00 -6.10
CA PHE A 43 -20.60 -4.05 -7.28
C PHE A 43 -21.77 -3.08 -7.20
N SER A 44 -22.39 -2.82 -8.35
CA SER A 44 -23.64 -2.08 -8.49
C SER A 44 -24.61 -2.90 -9.33
N GLN A 45 -25.89 -2.94 -8.95
CA GLN A 45 -26.90 -3.72 -9.66
C GLN A 45 -27.52 -2.98 -10.86
N LYS A 46 -27.59 -1.64 -10.79
CA LYS A 46 -28.23 -0.80 -11.80
C LYS A 46 -27.50 0.54 -11.94
N PRO A 47 -27.70 1.24 -13.06
CA PRO A 47 -27.16 2.59 -13.25
C PRO A 47 -27.53 3.53 -12.11
N GLY A 48 -26.53 4.24 -11.57
CA GLY A 48 -26.71 5.15 -10.44
C GLY A 48 -27.24 4.49 -9.16
N GLY A 49 -27.25 3.14 -9.08
CA GLY A 49 -27.68 2.39 -7.90
C GLY A 49 -26.68 2.44 -6.76
N THR A 50 -27.09 1.87 -5.64
CA THR A 50 -26.21 1.73 -4.46
C THR A 50 -25.01 0.85 -4.78
N ARG A 51 -23.82 1.29 -4.36
CA ARG A 51 -22.60 0.51 -4.42
C ARG A 51 -22.54 -0.42 -3.22
N THR A 52 -22.43 -1.71 -3.45
CA THR A 52 -22.39 -2.75 -2.41
C THR A 52 -20.97 -3.25 -2.24
N TYR A 53 -20.55 -3.48 -0.99
CA TYR A 53 -19.21 -3.96 -0.61
C TYR A 53 -19.33 -5.22 0.23
N SER A 54 -18.68 -6.30 -0.18
CA SER A 54 -18.77 -7.61 0.51
C SER A 54 -17.96 -7.65 1.81
N HIS A 55 -16.90 -6.83 1.90
CA HIS A 55 -15.98 -6.78 3.04
C HIS A 55 -15.80 -5.33 3.53
N PRO A 56 -16.77 -4.78 4.26
CA PRO A 56 -16.88 -3.34 4.47
C PRO A 56 -15.75 -2.70 5.28
N TYR A 57 -14.98 -3.48 6.03
CA TYR A 57 -13.83 -3.01 6.79
C TYR A 57 -12.49 -3.41 6.16
N ALA A 58 -12.34 -4.67 5.79
CA ALA A 58 -11.04 -5.23 5.38
C ALA A 58 -10.48 -4.58 4.11
N PHE A 59 -11.34 -4.07 3.24
CA PHE A 59 -10.96 -3.43 1.99
C PHE A 59 -11.10 -1.91 1.96
N SER A 60 -11.58 -1.28 3.04
CA SER A 60 -11.91 0.15 3.02
C SER A 60 -10.72 1.06 2.70
N ASN A 61 -9.52 0.74 3.19
CA ASN A 61 -8.30 1.52 2.90
C ASN A 61 -7.66 1.18 1.55
N LEU A 62 -8.06 0.08 0.92
CA LEU A 62 -7.55 -0.35 -0.39
C LEU A 62 -8.55 -0.02 -1.50
N VAL A 63 -9.72 -0.63 -1.45
CA VAL A 63 -10.77 -0.43 -2.45
C VAL A 63 -11.42 0.94 -2.29
N GLY A 64 -11.59 1.36 -1.06
CA GLY A 64 -12.20 2.65 -0.76
C GLY A 64 -13.72 2.61 -0.91
N TYR A 65 -14.26 3.75 -1.28
CA TYR A 65 -15.71 3.93 -1.46
C TYR A 65 -16.02 4.75 -2.71
N TRP A 66 -17.23 4.56 -3.20
CA TRP A 66 -17.92 5.46 -4.12
C TRP A 66 -19.17 6.03 -3.44
N SER A 67 -19.27 7.33 -3.41
CA SER A 67 -20.41 8.07 -2.84
C SER A 67 -20.81 9.23 -3.74
N LYS A 68 -22.12 9.43 -3.88
CA LYS A 68 -22.66 10.60 -4.62
C LYS A 68 -22.39 11.91 -3.91
N ILE A 69 -22.23 11.88 -2.59
CA ILE A 69 -22.06 13.05 -1.73
C ILE A 69 -20.59 13.36 -1.51
N TYR A 70 -19.79 12.33 -1.14
CA TYR A 70 -18.39 12.48 -0.71
C TYR A 70 -17.37 12.06 -1.76
N GLY A 71 -17.83 11.70 -2.98
CA GLY A 71 -16.96 11.33 -4.09
C GLY A 71 -16.40 9.91 -3.96
N THR A 72 -15.16 9.74 -4.39
CA THR A 72 -14.51 8.43 -4.48
C THR A 72 -13.16 8.40 -3.76
N TYR A 73 -12.79 7.25 -3.22
CA TYR A 73 -11.53 7.02 -2.54
C TYR A 73 -10.95 5.63 -2.91
N GLY A 74 -9.64 5.44 -2.77
CA GLY A 74 -8.97 4.16 -3.03
C GLY A 74 -9.02 3.72 -4.50
N VAL A 75 -9.14 2.43 -4.76
CA VAL A 75 -9.27 1.84 -6.11
C VAL A 75 -10.51 2.36 -6.83
N GLU A 76 -11.60 2.59 -6.12
CA GLU A 76 -12.80 3.24 -6.68
C GLU A 76 -12.48 4.58 -7.34
N LYS A 77 -11.50 5.32 -6.82
CA LYS A 77 -11.03 6.59 -7.38
C LYS A 77 -10.03 6.38 -8.51
N THR A 78 -9.01 5.56 -8.28
CA THR A 78 -7.90 5.41 -9.24
C THR A 78 -8.32 4.68 -10.51
N MET A 79 -9.31 3.77 -10.40
CA MET A 79 -9.86 3.01 -11.52
C MET A 79 -11.23 3.54 -11.98
N ASN A 80 -11.59 4.78 -11.59
CA ASN A 80 -12.90 5.34 -11.89
C ASN A 80 -13.23 5.30 -13.38
N ASP A 81 -12.29 5.68 -14.24
CA ASP A 81 -12.51 5.73 -15.69
C ASP A 81 -12.77 4.33 -16.28
N VAL A 82 -12.08 3.30 -15.78
CA VAL A 82 -12.32 1.91 -16.17
C VAL A 82 -13.69 1.42 -15.71
N LEU A 83 -14.02 1.71 -14.45
CA LEU A 83 -15.28 1.28 -13.83
C LEU A 83 -16.52 1.95 -14.41
N VAL A 84 -16.37 3.13 -15.05
CA VAL A 84 -17.48 3.90 -15.64
C VAL A 84 -17.49 3.80 -17.16
N HIS A 85 -16.32 3.80 -17.81
CA HIS A 85 -16.20 3.76 -19.26
C HIS A 85 -15.66 2.38 -19.68
N SER A 86 -16.44 1.55 -20.32
CA SER A 86 -15.86 0.47 -21.10
C SER A 86 -16.42 0.48 -22.51
N ASP A 87 -15.52 0.55 -23.47
CA ASP A 87 -15.75 0.16 -24.85
C ASP A 87 -15.71 -1.38 -25.00
N CYS A 88 -16.18 -2.13 -24.02
CA CYS A 88 -16.38 -3.56 -24.18
C CYS A 88 -17.54 -3.77 -25.13
N GLY A 89 -17.21 -3.85 -26.41
CA GLY A 89 -17.99 -3.92 -27.64
C GLY A 89 -19.20 -4.84 -27.71
N ASN A 90 -19.99 -5.01 -26.68
CA ASN A 90 -21.29 -5.64 -26.71
C ASN A 90 -22.36 -4.57 -26.99
N ARG A 91 -22.71 -4.45 -28.26
CA ARG A 91 -23.64 -3.45 -28.79
C ARG A 91 -25.10 -3.61 -28.35
N ASP A 92 -25.47 -4.63 -27.62
CA ASP A 92 -26.88 -4.98 -27.46
C ASP A 92 -27.45 -5.15 -26.04
N GLN A 93 -26.67 -5.06 -24.96
CA GLN A 93 -27.26 -5.16 -23.61
C GLN A 93 -26.45 -4.43 -22.56
N GLU A 94 -27.13 -3.58 -21.79
CA GLU A 94 -26.70 -2.87 -20.59
C GLU A 94 -25.39 -2.08 -20.72
N LYS A 95 -25.52 -0.78 -20.76
CA LYS A 95 -24.39 0.15 -20.61
C LYS A 95 -23.69 -0.12 -19.27
N ARG A 96 -22.55 -0.83 -19.29
CA ARG A 96 -21.82 -1.25 -18.11
C ARG A 96 -20.34 -0.88 -18.22
N GLY A 97 -19.74 -0.41 -17.14
CA GLY A 97 -18.30 -0.21 -17.02
C GLY A 97 -17.54 -1.55 -16.94
N ALA A 98 -16.22 -1.53 -17.22
CA ALA A 98 -15.39 -2.72 -17.12
C ALA A 98 -15.14 -3.11 -15.66
N ASP A 99 -15.03 -4.42 -15.43
CA ASP A 99 -14.65 -4.93 -14.12
C ASP A 99 -13.14 -4.79 -13.89
N VAL A 100 -12.74 -4.61 -12.63
CA VAL A 100 -11.35 -4.53 -12.20
C VAL A 100 -11.05 -5.72 -11.31
N THR A 101 -10.10 -6.57 -11.73
CA THR A 101 -9.64 -7.70 -10.91
C THR A 101 -8.35 -7.31 -10.19
N LEU A 102 -8.34 -7.46 -8.87
CA LEU A 102 -7.19 -7.24 -8.02
C LEU A 102 -6.36 -8.51 -7.89
N THR A 103 -5.08 -8.38 -7.58
CA THR A 103 -4.21 -9.51 -7.21
C THR A 103 -4.49 -10.02 -5.79
N ILE A 104 -5.29 -9.31 -5.02
CA ILE A 104 -5.65 -9.60 -3.63
C ILE A 104 -6.52 -10.85 -3.54
N ASP A 105 -6.24 -11.71 -2.58
CA ASP A 105 -7.10 -12.81 -2.15
C ASP A 105 -8.01 -12.32 -1.02
N ALA A 106 -9.33 -12.38 -1.23
CA ALA A 106 -10.29 -11.79 -0.29
C ALA A 106 -10.28 -12.48 1.09
N ALA A 107 -10.08 -13.80 1.12
CA ALA A 107 -10.04 -14.55 2.37
C ALA A 107 -8.77 -14.19 3.18
N LEU A 108 -7.63 -14.08 2.50
CA LEU A 108 -6.36 -13.69 3.11
C LEU A 108 -6.41 -12.24 3.61
N GLN A 109 -6.99 -11.33 2.83
CA GLN A 109 -7.19 -9.93 3.21
C GLN A 109 -8.06 -9.80 4.46
N GLU A 110 -9.17 -10.53 4.50
CA GLU A 110 -10.08 -10.55 5.65
C GLU A 110 -9.39 -11.09 6.91
N GLN A 111 -8.60 -12.17 6.76
CA GLN A 111 -7.84 -12.72 7.87
C GLN A 111 -6.77 -11.74 8.36
N ALA A 112 -5.99 -11.15 7.45
CA ALA A 112 -5.00 -10.14 7.78
C ALA A 112 -5.60 -8.95 8.53
N TYR A 113 -6.79 -8.48 8.09
CA TYR A 113 -7.50 -7.43 8.81
C TYR A 113 -7.95 -7.88 10.22
N LYS A 114 -8.53 -9.06 10.37
CA LYS A 114 -8.95 -9.60 11.69
C LYS A 114 -7.81 -9.62 12.69
N ASP A 115 -6.60 -9.98 12.24
CA ASP A 115 -5.43 -10.10 13.08
C ASP A 115 -4.92 -8.73 13.57
N ILE A 116 -5.02 -7.68 12.74
CA ILE A 116 -4.49 -6.35 13.09
C ILE A 116 -5.52 -5.33 13.58
N LYS A 117 -6.83 -5.58 13.47
CA LYS A 117 -7.88 -4.58 13.73
C LYS A 117 -7.84 -3.93 15.12
N LYS A 118 -7.17 -4.57 16.09
CA LYS A 118 -6.99 -4.04 17.45
C LYS A 118 -5.72 -3.20 17.62
N TYR A 119 -4.89 -3.12 16.58
CA TYR A 119 -3.61 -2.42 16.59
C TYR A 119 -3.61 -1.30 15.56
N LYS A 120 -2.65 -0.38 15.67
CA LYS A 120 -2.33 0.59 14.62
C LYS A 120 -1.16 0.02 13.79
N GLY A 121 -1.41 -0.31 12.53
CA GLY A 121 -0.39 -0.91 11.69
C GLY A 121 -0.94 -1.53 10.40
N SER A 122 -0.17 -2.41 9.80
CA SER A 122 -0.52 -3.05 8.53
C SER A 122 0.00 -4.47 8.43
N VAL A 123 -0.64 -5.26 7.57
CA VAL A 123 -0.15 -6.55 7.08
C VAL A 123 -0.10 -6.49 5.56
N VAL A 124 1.07 -6.78 5.01
CA VAL A 124 1.31 -6.89 3.56
C VAL A 124 1.79 -8.29 3.26
N VAL A 125 1.09 -8.99 2.39
CA VAL A 125 1.48 -10.32 1.91
C VAL A 125 1.74 -10.23 0.41
N MET A 126 2.94 -10.63 0.01
CA MET A 126 3.40 -10.56 -1.38
C MET A 126 3.89 -11.93 -1.84
N ASN A 127 3.59 -12.28 -3.09
CA ASN A 127 4.21 -13.41 -3.74
C ASN A 127 5.69 -13.08 -4.04
N ALA A 128 6.60 -13.83 -3.42
CA ALA A 128 8.04 -13.55 -3.53
C ALA A 128 8.61 -13.75 -4.95
N LYS A 129 7.93 -14.51 -5.82
CA LYS A 129 8.38 -14.76 -7.19
C LYS A 129 7.82 -13.75 -8.19
N THR A 130 6.56 -13.36 -8.03
CA THR A 130 5.84 -12.52 -9.01
C THR A 130 5.75 -11.05 -8.58
N GLY A 131 5.89 -10.76 -7.28
CA GLY A 131 5.65 -9.43 -6.72
C GLY A 131 4.17 -9.08 -6.53
N GLU A 132 3.24 -9.99 -6.86
CA GLU A 132 1.81 -9.75 -6.66
C GLU A 132 1.47 -9.56 -5.19
N LEU A 133 0.72 -8.52 -4.88
CA LEU A 133 0.15 -8.30 -3.55
C LEU A 133 -1.05 -9.22 -3.35
N LEU A 134 -0.98 -10.10 -2.36
CA LEU A 134 -2.03 -11.06 -2.02
C LEU A 134 -2.92 -10.56 -0.87
N ALA A 135 -2.36 -9.74 0.01
CA ALA A 135 -3.10 -8.98 1.01
C ALA A 135 -2.41 -7.64 1.29
N LEU A 136 -3.23 -6.61 1.56
CA LEU A 136 -2.79 -5.26 1.87
C LEU A 136 -3.76 -4.66 2.90
N ALA A 137 -3.69 -5.16 4.14
CA ALA A 137 -4.57 -4.75 5.22
C ALA A 137 -3.95 -3.61 6.04
N SER A 138 -4.78 -2.67 6.45
CA SER A 138 -4.38 -1.53 7.29
C SER A 138 -5.37 -1.34 8.45
N SER A 139 -4.90 -0.79 9.55
CA SER A 139 -5.70 -0.42 10.72
C SER A 139 -5.08 0.85 11.37
N PRO A 140 -5.87 1.83 11.79
CA PRO A 140 -7.34 1.84 11.84
C PRO A 140 -7.99 1.92 10.46
N THR A 141 -9.28 1.61 10.40
CA THR A 141 -10.09 1.63 9.19
C THR A 141 -11.54 2.03 9.51
N PHE A 142 -12.41 2.05 8.52
CA PHE A 142 -13.80 2.46 8.64
C PHE A 142 -14.75 1.49 7.91
N ASN A 143 -16.04 1.53 8.26
CA ASN A 143 -17.06 0.82 7.51
C ASN A 143 -17.43 1.62 6.27
N VAL A 144 -17.08 1.09 5.10
CA VAL A 144 -17.33 1.76 3.82
C VAL A 144 -18.83 1.91 3.51
N THR A 145 -19.69 1.03 4.05
CA THR A 145 -21.14 1.10 3.83
C THR A 145 -21.81 2.21 4.63
N GLU A 146 -21.14 2.74 5.65
CA GLU A 146 -21.66 3.80 6.53
C GLU A 146 -21.16 5.19 6.15
N ILE A 147 -20.43 5.32 5.04
CA ILE A 147 -19.73 6.56 4.68
C ILE A 147 -20.67 7.76 4.51
N GLU A 148 -21.87 7.56 3.95
CA GLU A 148 -22.84 8.64 3.74
C GLU A 148 -23.57 9.03 5.02
N GLU A 149 -23.84 8.08 5.90
CA GLU A 149 -24.58 8.30 7.14
C GLU A 149 -23.70 8.84 8.27
N LYS A 150 -22.44 8.33 8.36
CA LYS A 150 -21.53 8.60 9.49
C LYS A 150 -20.28 9.37 9.08
N TRP A 151 -20.33 10.13 7.98
CA TRP A 151 -19.17 10.86 7.46
C TRP A 151 -18.43 11.67 8.54
N LYS A 152 -19.17 12.46 9.32
CA LYS A 152 -18.57 13.31 10.36
C LYS A 152 -17.81 12.47 11.38
N GLU A 153 -18.43 11.43 11.91
CA GLU A 153 -17.81 10.52 12.88
C GLU A 153 -16.58 9.81 12.31
N ILE A 154 -16.68 9.32 11.06
CA ILE A 154 -15.58 8.63 10.39
C ILE A 154 -14.44 9.60 10.11
N ASN A 155 -14.73 10.80 9.61
CA ASN A 155 -13.71 11.79 9.25
C ASN A 155 -12.99 12.40 10.46
N GLU A 156 -13.61 12.40 11.64
CA GLU A 156 -12.99 12.83 12.90
C GLU A 156 -12.07 11.77 13.50
N LYS A 157 -12.16 10.51 13.09
CA LYS A 157 -11.26 9.43 13.57
C LYS A 157 -9.88 9.55 12.92
N GLU A 158 -8.86 9.73 13.75
CA GLU A 158 -7.48 9.87 13.29
C GLU A 158 -7.00 8.65 12.50
N GLY A 159 -6.47 8.88 11.31
CA GLY A 159 -5.77 7.90 10.51
C GLY A 159 -6.64 6.88 9.77
N VAL A 160 -7.98 6.95 9.81
CA VAL A 160 -8.85 5.96 9.15
C VAL A 160 -8.74 5.97 7.63
N PHE A 161 -8.45 7.13 7.02
CA PHE A 161 -8.21 7.29 5.58
C PHE A 161 -6.73 7.15 5.21
N PHE A 162 -5.87 6.88 6.18
CA PHE A 162 -4.44 6.74 5.97
C PHE A 162 -4.06 5.25 5.99
N SER A 163 -3.63 4.72 4.85
CA SER A 163 -3.17 3.34 4.78
C SER A 163 -1.77 3.19 5.37
N ASN A 164 -1.68 2.53 6.51
CA ASN A 164 -0.38 2.18 7.10
C ASN A 164 0.41 1.19 6.23
N ALA A 165 -0.23 0.54 5.25
CA ALA A 165 0.40 -0.45 4.39
C ALA A 165 1.29 0.16 3.29
N TYR A 166 0.95 1.36 2.78
CA TYR A 166 1.68 1.98 1.67
C TYR A 166 1.88 3.51 1.79
N GLN A 167 1.29 4.16 2.79
CA GLN A 167 1.43 5.60 3.00
C GLN A 167 2.30 5.94 4.21
N ASN A 168 2.54 4.97 5.11
CA ASN A 168 3.28 5.20 6.35
C ASN A 168 4.76 4.85 6.17
N PRO A 169 5.66 5.85 6.07
CA PRO A 169 7.08 5.59 6.07
C PRO A 169 7.51 5.17 7.49
N VAL A 170 8.03 3.97 7.62
CA VAL A 170 8.55 3.45 8.90
C VAL A 170 10.04 3.14 8.78
N ALA A 171 10.79 3.34 9.85
CA ALA A 171 12.17 2.91 9.92
C ALA A 171 12.22 1.36 9.84
N PRO A 172 12.91 0.77 8.86
CA PRO A 172 12.90 -0.68 8.66
C PRO A 172 13.59 -1.46 9.78
N GLY A 173 14.39 -0.80 10.60
CA GLY A 173 15.15 -1.45 11.66
C GLY A 173 16.06 -2.54 11.11
N SER A 174 16.16 -3.67 11.83
CA SER A 174 17.03 -4.79 11.45
C SER A 174 16.63 -5.50 10.15
N VAL A 175 15.44 -5.27 9.61
CA VAL A 175 15.05 -5.79 8.27
C VAL A 175 15.95 -5.19 7.18
N PHE A 176 16.44 -3.96 7.35
CA PHE A 176 17.38 -3.34 6.42
C PHE A 176 18.70 -4.11 6.27
N LYS A 177 19.06 -4.94 7.26
CA LYS A 177 20.25 -5.81 7.18
C LYS A 177 20.20 -6.79 6.02
N LEU A 178 19.03 -7.12 5.50
CA LEU A 178 18.90 -7.94 4.29
C LEU A 178 19.51 -7.22 3.07
N ILE A 179 19.27 -5.92 2.92
CA ILE A 179 19.84 -5.10 1.85
C ILE A 179 21.36 -5.02 2.01
N THR A 180 21.82 -4.71 3.23
CA THR A 180 23.26 -4.67 3.53
C THR A 180 23.92 -6.04 3.32
N SER A 181 23.21 -7.13 3.59
CA SER A 181 23.69 -8.50 3.35
C SER A 181 23.94 -8.78 1.88
N LYS A 182 23.02 -8.35 1.00
CA LYS A 182 23.19 -8.47 -0.44
C LYS A 182 24.52 -7.82 -0.87
N GLU A 183 24.75 -6.59 -0.44
CA GLU A 183 25.95 -5.84 -0.79
C GLU A 183 27.24 -6.46 -0.21
N ILE A 184 27.19 -7.03 1.01
CA ILE A 184 28.32 -7.76 1.63
C ILE A 184 28.70 -8.97 0.78
N ILE A 185 27.72 -9.76 0.33
CA ILE A 185 27.90 -10.97 -0.47
C ILE A 185 28.41 -10.61 -1.86
N GLU A 186 27.82 -9.61 -2.52
CA GLU A 186 28.24 -9.15 -3.85
C GLU A 186 29.63 -8.50 -3.85
N ALA A 187 30.08 -8.00 -2.71
CA ALA A 187 31.43 -7.48 -2.53
C ALA A 187 32.47 -8.57 -2.20
N GLY A 188 32.03 -9.80 -1.91
CA GLY A 188 32.93 -10.92 -1.54
C GLY A 188 33.59 -10.76 -0.16
N ILE A 189 32.97 -9.97 0.76
CA ILE A 189 33.54 -9.70 2.08
C ILE A 189 32.81 -10.43 3.23
N GLU A 190 31.96 -11.39 2.90
CA GLU A 190 31.17 -12.17 3.86
C GLU A 190 31.99 -13.04 4.82
N LYS A 191 33.22 -13.41 4.42
CA LYS A 191 34.16 -14.20 5.21
C LYS A 191 35.03 -13.35 6.13
N GLU A 192 35.05 -12.04 5.91
CA GLU A 192 35.86 -11.15 6.76
C GLU A 192 35.24 -11.01 8.14
N GLU A 193 36.07 -11.18 9.16
CA GLU A 193 35.67 -11.03 10.54
C GLU A 193 35.63 -9.56 10.98
N VAL A 194 34.78 -9.29 11.95
CA VAL A 194 34.67 -8.00 12.66
C VAL A 194 34.74 -8.28 14.14
N GLU A 195 35.60 -7.57 14.85
CA GLU A 195 35.60 -7.58 16.31
C GLU A 195 34.39 -6.83 16.84
N ASP A 196 33.41 -7.58 17.34
CA ASP A 196 32.18 -7.05 17.90
C ASP A 196 32.29 -6.89 19.42
N THR A 197 32.61 -5.69 19.86
CA THR A 197 32.73 -5.31 21.27
C THR A 197 31.41 -4.89 21.93
N GLY A 198 30.26 -5.08 21.24
CA GLY A 198 28.94 -4.71 21.72
C GLY A 198 28.56 -3.27 21.39
N SER A 199 29.51 -2.44 20.96
CA SER A 199 29.25 -1.06 20.51
C SER A 199 30.29 -0.59 19.50
N LEU A 200 29.86 0.36 18.65
CA LEU A 200 30.74 1.03 17.66
C LEU A 200 30.42 2.53 17.65
N LYS A 201 31.46 3.37 17.69
CA LYS A 201 31.31 4.82 17.60
C LYS A 201 31.46 5.27 16.15
N VAL A 202 30.46 5.95 15.61
CA VAL A 202 30.43 6.43 14.23
C VAL A 202 29.95 7.89 14.23
N ASN A 203 30.74 8.81 13.70
CA ASN A 203 30.41 10.23 13.60
C ASN A 203 29.85 10.85 14.89
N GLY A 204 30.44 10.51 16.02
CA GLY A 204 30.03 11.00 17.34
C GLY A 204 28.85 10.26 17.98
N GLN A 205 28.15 9.39 17.22
CA GLN A 205 27.07 8.56 17.73
C GLN A 205 27.59 7.16 18.11
N THR A 206 27.01 6.59 19.16
CA THR A 206 27.35 5.23 19.58
C THR A 206 26.24 4.26 19.17
N ILE A 207 26.54 3.37 18.24
CA ILE A 207 25.69 2.26 17.83
C ILE A 207 25.95 1.09 18.79
N ARG A 208 24.89 0.48 19.31
CA ARG A 208 25.00 -0.66 20.24
C ARG A 208 24.22 -1.87 19.75
N ASN A 209 24.72 -3.06 20.05
CA ASN A 209 23.91 -4.26 19.96
C ASN A 209 22.78 -4.22 21.00
N TYR A 210 21.75 -5.04 20.78
CA TYR A 210 20.67 -5.17 21.76
C TYR A 210 21.26 -5.59 23.12
N GLY A 211 20.93 -4.84 24.17
CA GLY A 211 21.48 -5.05 25.51
C GLY A 211 22.98 -4.78 25.63
N GLY A 212 23.64 -4.14 24.65
CA GLY A 212 25.09 -3.89 24.67
C GLY A 212 25.97 -5.14 24.55
N LYS A 213 25.41 -6.26 24.09
CA LYS A 213 26.07 -7.56 24.07
C LYS A 213 27.22 -7.61 23.06
N ALA A 214 28.42 -7.95 23.53
CA ALA A 214 29.58 -8.22 22.68
C ALA A 214 29.55 -9.68 22.16
N TYR A 215 29.98 -9.87 20.91
CA TYR A 215 30.00 -11.19 20.27
C TYR A 215 31.40 -11.67 19.89
N GLY A 216 32.46 -10.85 20.12
CA GLY A 216 33.84 -11.16 19.75
C GLY A 216 34.05 -11.09 18.25
N SER A 217 35.06 -11.85 17.75
CA SER A 217 35.32 -11.90 16.30
C SER A 217 34.27 -12.73 15.60
N ILE A 218 33.46 -12.08 14.74
CA ILE A 218 32.35 -12.70 14.01
C ILE A 218 32.38 -12.35 12.53
N ALA A 219 32.05 -13.34 11.68
CA ALA A 219 31.81 -13.17 10.26
C ALA A 219 30.32 -12.96 9.93
N TYR A 220 29.97 -12.82 8.64
CA TYR A 220 28.61 -12.51 8.17
C TYR A 220 27.53 -13.40 8.78
N ARG A 221 27.70 -14.73 8.72
CA ARG A 221 26.66 -15.67 9.18
C ARG A 221 26.29 -15.45 10.64
N GLU A 222 27.29 -15.28 11.49
CA GLU A 222 27.08 -15.04 12.92
C GLU A 222 26.53 -13.65 13.17
N GLY A 223 27.06 -12.64 12.50
CA GLY A 223 26.54 -11.26 12.54
C GLY A 223 25.06 -11.18 12.16
N PHE A 224 24.65 -11.95 11.14
CA PHE A 224 23.25 -12.01 10.69
C PHE A 224 22.36 -12.74 11.71
N VAL A 225 22.74 -13.94 12.15
CA VAL A 225 21.97 -14.75 13.13
C VAL A 225 21.79 -14.01 14.46
N LYS A 226 22.84 -13.32 14.92
CA LYS A 226 22.81 -12.54 16.17
C LYS A 226 22.21 -11.14 15.98
N SER A 227 21.91 -10.77 14.74
CA SER A 227 21.45 -9.43 14.37
C SER A 227 22.37 -8.32 14.91
N SER A 228 23.70 -8.52 14.84
CA SER A 228 24.68 -7.58 15.34
C SER A 228 24.62 -6.24 14.62
N ASN A 229 24.34 -5.17 15.35
CA ASN A 229 24.39 -3.81 14.82
C ASN A 229 25.83 -3.37 14.55
N VAL A 230 26.78 -3.82 15.38
CA VAL A 230 28.21 -3.51 15.25
C VAL A 230 28.76 -4.12 13.96
N TYR A 231 28.49 -5.41 13.70
CA TYR A 231 28.93 -6.07 12.47
C TYR A 231 28.40 -5.34 11.23
N PHE A 232 27.08 -5.16 11.15
CA PHE A 232 26.45 -4.56 9.97
C PHE A 232 26.85 -3.11 9.74
N MET A 233 27.00 -2.31 10.80
CA MET A 233 27.48 -0.94 10.68
C MET A 233 28.94 -0.89 10.19
N ASN A 234 29.81 -1.76 10.72
CA ASN A 234 31.20 -1.86 10.27
C ASN A 234 31.28 -2.21 8.78
N ARG A 235 30.51 -3.21 8.33
CA ARG A 235 30.44 -3.59 6.92
C ARG A 235 29.85 -2.49 6.04
N ALA A 236 28.81 -1.82 6.48
CA ALA A 236 28.21 -0.70 5.75
C ALA A 236 29.21 0.47 5.57
N LEU A 237 29.99 0.79 6.58
CA LEU A 237 31.06 1.79 6.50
C LEU A 237 32.13 1.37 5.48
N LYS A 238 32.54 0.10 5.47
CA LYS A 238 33.52 -0.43 4.51
C LYS A 238 32.99 -0.40 3.08
N LEU A 239 31.72 -0.71 2.85
CA LEU A 239 31.07 -0.68 1.54
C LEU A 239 30.89 0.74 1.00
N GLY A 240 30.70 1.71 1.90
CA GLY A 240 30.42 3.11 1.57
C GLY A 240 28.96 3.38 1.22
N GLY A 241 28.50 4.61 1.52
CA GLY A 241 27.09 4.99 1.39
C GLY A 241 26.51 4.92 -0.03
N LEU A 242 27.31 5.23 -1.06
CA LEU A 242 26.86 5.18 -2.47
C LEU A 242 26.48 3.77 -2.94
N ARG A 243 27.08 2.74 -2.36
CA ARG A 243 26.77 1.35 -2.71
C ARG A 243 25.45 0.88 -2.12
N LEU A 244 25.10 1.39 -0.93
CA LEU A 244 23.85 1.09 -0.25
C LEU A 244 22.66 1.90 -0.79
N TYR A 245 22.92 2.91 -1.64
CA TYR A 245 21.91 3.82 -2.18
C TYR A 245 21.45 3.43 -3.60
N LYS A 246 22.09 2.47 -4.25
CA LYS A 246 21.70 1.94 -5.57
C LYS A 246 20.67 0.83 -5.44
#